data_c552e984dc0a71f0a238de3441db360b
#
_entry.id   c552e984dc0a71f0a238de3441db360b
#
_cell.length_a   1.000
_cell.length_b   1.000
_cell.length_c   1.000
_cell.angle_alpha   90.00
_cell.angle_beta   90.00
_cell.angle_gamma   90.00
#
_symmetry.space_group_name_H-M   'P 1'
#
loop_
_entity.id
_entity.type
_entity.pdbx_description
1 polymer ?
#
loop_
_entity_poly.entity_id
_entity_poly.type
_entity_poly.pdbx_seq_one_letter_code
_entity_poly.pdbx_strand_id
1 'polypeptide(L)'
;MKKWILFLLAAMLMLAGCGGAPEVTQPSGEESVPSTGETGPDFSAYESKVKVLCYNIYYQDVDGRQENIQDLMVKQDADVLLLQEVSVSWIPYLQSFMQENGYSYYGYGRHGGELSDPNVGSGDQFVPVLWKTEKYELVKSGHFWLSSTPDEVKSAAWVDGVISKYPRCVNWVILKDKETSGEFVAMNIHTDPESEQVRTNSCALAVEKLEGIAEGRPVVVGGDWNMGLTDTGYAVVTQSGYPDVRIKAEHTEYGGSFNAWGDRADDNFAYGDHIFMSENMAAEVYDVVDDYYDGVHISDHCPLYAVLYY
;
A
#
# COMPACT_ATOMS: atom_id res chain seq x y z
N MET A 1 37.51 -27.29 -38.49
CA MET A 1 38.30 -28.23 -37.65
C MET A 1 37.61 -28.27 -36.27
N LYS A 2 36.93 -29.39 -36.03
CA LYS A 2 36.17 -29.64 -34.79
C LYS A 2 37.12 -30.22 -33.76
N LYS A 3 37.16 -29.67 -32.55
CA LYS A 3 37.78 -30.33 -31.39
C LYS A 3 36.67 -30.67 -30.39
N TRP A 4 36.45 -31.96 -30.24
CA TRP A 4 35.64 -32.60 -29.20
C TRP A 4 36.52 -32.78 -27.96
N ILE A 5 36.03 -32.45 -26.79
CA ILE A 5 36.63 -32.81 -25.50
C ILE A 5 35.62 -33.72 -24.80
N LEU A 6 36.02 -35.00 -24.68
CA LEU A 6 35.37 -36.02 -23.84
C LEU A 6 35.67 -35.73 -22.36
N PHE A 7 34.67 -35.75 -21.50
CA PHE A 7 34.87 -35.94 -20.05
C PHE A 7 34.40 -37.35 -19.67
N LEU A 8 35.34 -38.11 -19.07
CA LEU A 8 35.13 -39.44 -18.52
C LEU A 8 34.29 -39.42 -17.26
N LEU A 9 33.27 -40.32 -17.20
CA LEU A 9 32.60 -40.71 -15.98
C LEU A 9 33.52 -41.69 -15.21
N ALA A 10 33.86 -41.35 -13.96
CA ALA A 10 34.38 -42.29 -12.98
C ALA A 10 33.26 -42.69 -12.03
N ALA A 11 32.79 -43.92 -12.18
CA ALA A 11 31.89 -44.56 -11.23
C ALA A 11 32.70 -45.07 -10.02
N MET A 12 32.35 -44.66 -8.81
CA MET A 12 32.89 -45.21 -7.58
C MET A 12 31.74 -45.87 -6.80
N LEU A 13 31.76 -47.22 -6.85
CA LEU A 13 30.95 -48.05 -5.93
C LEU A 13 31.51 -47.89 -4.51
N MET A 14 30.66 -47.57 -3.55
CA MET A 14 30.92 -47.78 -2.13
C MET A 14 29.83 -48.64 -1.51
N LEU A 15 30.33 -49.63 -0.78
CA LEU A 15 29.62 -50.73 -0.14
C LEU A 15 28.69 -50.27 0.96
N ALA A 16 27.60 -51.01 1.12
CA ALA A 16 26.64 -50.93 2.20
C ALA A 16 27.31 -51.25 3.54
N GLY A 17 27.11 -50.33 4.50
CA GLY A 17 27.31 -50.57 5.94
C GLY A 17 26.03 -50.24 6.69
N CYS A 18 25.37 -51.28 7.27
CA CYS A 18 24.30 -51.12 8.20
C CYS A 18 24.83 -50.48 9.49
N GLY A 19 24.37 -49.26 9.79
CA GLY A 19 24.57 -48.63 11.06
C GLY A 19 23.28 -47.88 11.43
N GLY A 20 22.65 -48.25 12.55
CA GLY A 20 21.37 -47.73 13.04
C GLY A 20 21.44 -46.23 13.22
N ALA A 21 20.39 -45.54 12.81
CA ALA A 21 20.18 -44.14 13.06
C ALA A 21 19.96 -43.91 14.58
N PRO A 22 20.56 -42.87 15.16
CA PRO A 22 20.22 -42.45 16.50
C PRO A 22 18.84 -41.79 16.51
N GLU A 23 18.01 -42.21 17.42
CA GLU A 23 16.72 -41.66 17.77
C GLU A 23 16.91 -40.19 18.23
N VAL A 24 16.47 -39.25 17.41
CA VAL A 24 16.44 -37.83 17.79
C VAL A 24 15.22 -37.65 18.72
N THR A 25 15.47 -37.63 20.00
CA THR A 25 14.49 -37.16 20.98
C THR A 25 14.26 -35.67 20.79
N GLN A 26 13.04 -35.30 20.39
CA GLN A 26 12.59 -33.92 20.45
C GLN A 26 12.62 -33.44 21.90
N PRO A 27 13.18 -32.27 22.18
CA PRO A 27 12.99 -31.65 23.47
C PRO A 27 11.56 -31.10 23.53
N SER A 28 10.73 -31.73 24.36
CA SER A 28 9.48 -31.17 24.86
C SER A 28 9.85 -30.09 25.89
N GLY A 29 10.01 -28.88 25.44
CA GLY A 29 10.14 -27.71 26.27
C GLY A 29 9.30 -26.62 25.62
N GLU A 30 8.06 -26.48 26.10
CA GLU A 30 7.35 -25.20 25.97
C GLU A 30 8.14 -24.17 26.79
N GLU A 31 9.08 -23.50 26.18
CA GLU A 31 9.58 -22.24 26.72
C GLU A 31 8.43 -21.23 26.61
N SER A 32 7.73 -21.02 27.73
CA SER A 32 6.87 -19.89 27.92
C SER A 32 7.71 -18.62 27.71
N VAL A 33 7.50 -17.98 26.57
CA VAL A 33 7.98 -16.61 26.34
C VAL A 33 7.42 -15.77 27.48
N PRO A 34 8.24 -15.07 28.28
CA PRO A 34 7.72 -14.16 29.29
C PRO A 34 6.86 -13.14 28.59
N SER A 35 5.57 -13.08 28.88
CA SER A 35 4.72 -11.97 28.48
C SER A 35 5.31 -10.75 29.18
N THR A 36 6.05 -9.92 28.43
CA THR A 36 6.30 -8.55 28.84
C THR A 36 4.92 -7.93 28.89
N GLY A 37 4.46 -7.58 30.10
CA GLY A 37 3.14 -7.00 30.32
C GLY A 37 3.04 -5.57 29.78
N GLU A 38 3.27 -5.39 28.50
CA GLU A 38 2.82 -4.22 27.75
C GLU A 38 1.36 -4.47 27.42
N THR A 39 0.48 -3.84 28.18
CA THR A 39 -0.92 -3.72 27.78
C THR A 39 -0.92 -3.00 26.42
N GLY A 40 -1.59 -3.57 25.42
CA GLY A 40 -1.78 -2.95 24.11
C GLY A 40 -2.33 -1.51 24.23
N PRO A 41 -2.41 -0.76 23.11
CA PRO A 41 -2.89 0.62 23.14
C PRO A 41 -4.26 0.71 23.80
N ASP A 42 -4.44 1.69 24.69
CA ASP A 42 -5.77 2.01 25.24
C ASP A 42 -6.57 2.83 24.22
N PHE A 43 -7.33 2.15 23.38
CA PHE A 43 -8.17 2.81 22.35
C PHE A 43 -9.23 3.74 22.93
N SER A 44 -9.60 3.61 24.21
CA SER A 44 -10.56 4.51 24.86
C SER A 44 -10.03 5.93 25.05
N ALA A 45 -8.71 6.12 24.89
CA ALA A 45 -8.09 7.45 24.94
C ALA A 45 -8.31 8.29 23.66
N TYR A 46 -8.83 7.69 22.59
CA TYR A 46 -9.07 8.33 21.31
C TYR A 46 -10.57 8.57 21.09
N GLU A 47 -10.90 9.74 20.53
CA GLU A 47 -12.30 10.12 20.30
C GLU A 47 -12.85 9.65 18.96
N SER A 48 -11.96 9.38 18.01
CA SER A 48 -12.31 9.06 16.62
C SER A 48 -11.61 7.81 16.13
N LYS A 49 -12.25 7.12 15.17
CA LYS A 49 -11.61 6.04 14.43
C LYS A 49 -11.93 6.09 12.93
N VAL A 50 -11.01 5.61 12.13
CA VAL A 50 -11.14 5.48 10.68
C VAL A 50 -10.77 4.07 10.22
N LYS A 51 -11.60 3.51 9.33
CA LYS A 51 -11.32 2.30 8.58
C LYS A 51 -10.74 2.69 7.22
N VAL A 52 -9.56 2.21 6.88
CA VAL A 52 -8.85 2.55 5.64
C VAL A 52 -8.67 1.29 4.81
N LEU A 53 -9.00 1.36 3.52
CA LEU A 53 -8.64 0.36 2.52
C LEU A 53 -7.68 1.00 1.53
N CYS A 54 -6.49 0.41 1.37
CA CYS A 54 -5.49 0.78 0.38
C CYS A 54 -5.42 -0.33 -0.68
N TYR A 55 -5.65 0.01 -1.96
CA TYR A 55 -5.77 -1.01 -2.98
C TYR A 55 -5.29 -0.55 -4.36
N ASN A 56 -4.26 -1.18 -4.89
CA ASN A 56 -3.91 -1.10 -6.30
C ASN A 56 -4.86 -2.01 -7.10
N ILE A 57 -5.76 -1.41 -7.89
CA ILE A 57 -6.83 -2.12 -8.61
C ILE A 57 -6.43 -2.58 -10.02
N TYR A 58 -5.17 -2.41 -10.38
CA TYR A 58 -4.62 -2.70 -11.71
C TYR A 58 -5.33 -2.01 -12.87
N TYR A 59 -4.57 -1.26 -13.68
CA TYR A 59 -5.10 -0.31 -14.67
C TYR A 59 -5.67 -0.95 -15.94
N GLN A 60 -5.34 -2.21 -16.24
CA GLN A 60 -5.80 -2.91 -17.45
C GLN A 60 -6.93 -3.90 -17.14
N ASP A 61 -7.49 -4.47 -18.21
CA ASP A 61 -8.46 -5.55 -18.17
C ASP A 61 -9.60 -5.31 -17.17
N VAL A 62 -10.16 -4.08 -17.22
CA VAL A 62 -11.18 -3.61 -16.28
C VAL A 62 -12.47 -4.46 -16.41
N ASP A 63 -12.86 -4.75 -17.66
CA ASP A 63 -14.04 -5.54 -17.96
C ASP A 63 -13.91 -6.97 -17.41
N GLY A 64 -14.88 -7.39 -16.61
CA GLY A 64 -14.89 -8.69 -15.95
C GLY A 64 -14.31 -8.70 -14.52
N ARG A 65 -13.57 -7.65 -14.09
CA ARG A 65 -13.06 -7.52 -12.72
C ARG A 65 -13.79 -6.46 -11.89
N GLN A 66 -14.40 -5.48 -12.55
CA GLN A 66 -14.99 -4.31 -11.91
C GLN A 66 -16.06 -4.67 -10.87
N GLU A 67 -16.90 -5.65 -11.14
CA GLU A 67 -17.96 -6.07 -10.22
C GLU A 67 -17.37 -6.69 -8.94
N ASN A 68 -16.38 -7.56 -9.08
CA ASN A 68 -15.71 -8.20 -7.95
C ASN A 68 -14.91 -7.20 -7.10
N ILE A 69 -14.24 -6.23 -7.73
CA ILE A 69 -13.52 -5.17 -7.02
C ILE A 69 -14.49 -4.26 -6.26
N GLN A 70 -15.62 -3.90 -6.87
CA GLN A 70 -16.67 -3.12 -6.19
C GLN A 70 -17.29 -3.91 -5.03
N ASP A 71 -17.59 -5.20 -5.22
CA ASP A 71 -18.11 -6.08 -4.18
C ASP A 71 -17.12 -6.20 -3.00
N LEU A 72 -15.83 -6.35 -3.28
CA LEU A 72 -14.80 -6.36 -2.25
C LEU A 72 -14.78 -5.04 -1.47
N MET A 73 -14.79 -3.89 -2.15
CA MET A 73 -14.80 -2.57 -1.48
C MET A 73 -16.06 -2.39 -0.61
N VAL A 74 -17.23 -2.85 -1.07
CA VAL A 74 -18.47 -2.84 -0.29
C VAL A 74 -18.36 -3.73 0.94
N LYS A 75 -17.83 -4.95 0.81
CA LYS A 75 -17.67 -5.89 1.94
C LYS A 75 -16.74 -5.38 3.01
N GLN A 76 -15.67 -4.68 2.63
CA GLN A 76 -14.72 -4.10 3.58
C GLN A 76 -15.30 -2.92 4.34
N ASP A 77 -16.32 -2.25 3.81
CA ASP A 77 -17.03 -1.14 4.46
C ASP A 77 -16.06 -0.09 5.06
N ALA A 78 -15.00 0.21 4.30
CA ALA A 78 -13.99 1.16 4.72
C ALA A 78 -14.53 2.59 4.69
N ASP A 79 -14.06 3.43 5.63
CA ASP A 79 -14.43 4.84 5.69
C ASP A 79 -13.69 5.68 4.65
N VAL A 80 -12.44 5.29 4.37
CA VAL A 80 -11.54 5.91 3.39
C VAL A 80 -10.96 4.84 2.48
N LEU A 81 -10.98 5.09 1.15
CA LEU A 81 -10.35 4.25 0.14
C LEU A 81 -9.20 5.01 -0.50
N LEU A 82 -8.03 4.39 -0.53
CA LEU A 82 -6.82 4.86 -1.19
C LEU A 82 -6.55 3.94 -2.38
N LEU A 83 -7.01 4.33 -3.58
CA LEU A 83 -6.94 3.47 -4.75
C LEU A 83 -5.76 3.88 -5.64
N GLN A 84 -5.01 2.89 -6.17
CA GLN A 84 -3.95 3.12 -7.12
C GLN A 84 -4.31 2.49 -8.46
N GLU A 85 -3.64 2.95 -9.52
CA GLU A 85 -3.84 2.51 -10.90
C GLU A 85 -5.27 2.73 -11.45
N VAL A 86 -6.00 3.67 -10.91
CA VAL A 86 -7.29 4.06 -11.47
C VAL A 86 -7.05 4.66 -12.86
N SER A 87 -7.17 3.85 -13.92
CA SER A 87 -7.10 4.32 -15.30
C SER A 87 -8.40 4.96 -15.74
N VAL A 88 -8.36 5.64 -16.88
CA VAL A 88 -9.57 6.26 -17.47
C VAL A 88 -10.70 5.24 -17.67
N SER A 89 -10.38 3.98 -17.94
CA SER A 89 -11.37 2.90 -18.08
C SER A 89 -12.08 2.55 -16.77
N TRP A 90 -11.48 2.83 -15.61
CA TRP A 90 -12.10 2.64 -14.31
C TRP A 90 -13.08 3.74 -13.93
N ILE A 91 -12.96 4.94 -14.52
CA ILE A 91 -13.73 6.13 -14.09
C ILE A 91 -15.24 5.89 -14.07
N PRO A 92 -15.89 5.33 -15.12
CA PRO A 92 -17.35 5.13 -15.11
C PRO A 92 -17.81 4.21 -13.98
N TYR A 93 -17.07 3.12 -13.74
CA TYR A 93 -17.38 2.15 -12.69
C TYR A 93 -17.18 2.74 -11.30
N LEU A 94 -16.10 3.49 -11.11
CA LEU A 94 -15.83 4.16 -9.84
C LEU A 94 -16.86 5.25 -9.54
N GLN A 95 -17.32 6.01 -10.54
CA GLN A 95 -18.38 7.00 -10.38
C GLN A 95 -19.70 6.36 -9.95
N SER A 96 -20.09 5.22 -10.55
CA SER A 96 -21.28 4.45 -10.15
C SER A 96 -21.14 3.97 -8.70
N PHE A 97 -20.00 3.34 -8.38
CA PHE A 97 -19.70 2.87 -7.04
C PHE A 97 -19.83 3.99 -5.98
N MET A 98 -19.23 5.14 -6.24
CA MET A 98 -19.27 6.28 -5.31
C MET A 98 -20.69 6.80 -5.11
N GLN A 99 -21.47 6.90 -6.18
CA GLN A 99 -22.86 7.34 -6.11
C GLN A 99 -23.74 6.35 -5.31
N GLU A 100 -23.58 5.05 -5.56
CA GLU A 100 -24.39 4.00 -4.94
C GLU A 100 -24.03 3.78 -3.46
N ASN A 101 -22.78 4.00 -3.08
CA ASN A 101 -22.26 3.70 -1.75
C ASN A 101 -21.92 4.95 -0.91
N GLY A 102 -22.28 6.15 -1.40
CA GLY A 102 -22.19 7.38 -0.63
C GLY A 102 -20.78 7.89 -0.39
N TYR A 103 -19.88 7.72 -1.37
CA TYR A 103 -18.52 8.25 -1.30
C TYR A 103 -18.38 9.58 -2.04
N SER A 104 -17.66 10.51 -1.42
CA SER A 104 -17.03 11.65 -2.09
C SER A 104 -15.57 11.35 -2.38
N TYR A 105 -14.92 12.16 -3.22
CA TYR A 105 -13.53 11.91 -3.61
C TYR A 105 -12.76 13.20 -3.92
N TYR A 106 -11.43 13.04 -3.92
CA TYR A 106 -10.48 13.96 -4.54
C TYR A 106 -9.46 13.15 -5.33
N GLY A 107 -9.18 13.56 -6.59
CA GLY A 107 -8.28 12.82 -7.45
C GLY A 107 -7.77 13.63 -8.63
N TYR A 108 -6.44 13.75 -8.72
CA TYR A 108 -5.69 14.27 -9.84
C TYR A 108 -4.86 13.14 -10.45
N GLY A 109 -4.80 13.10 -11.77
CA GLY A 109 -4.00 12.12 -12.50
C GLY A 109 -2.56 12.57 -12.67
N ARG A 110 -1.69 11.62 -12.95
CA ARG A 110 -0.26 11.86 -13.16
C ARG A 110 0.05 12.81 -14.30
N HIS A 111 -0.88 13.00 -15.27
CA HIS A 111 -0.76 13.92 -16.39
C HIS A 111 -1.51 15.24 -16.18
N GLY A 112 -2.08 15.47 -14.99
CA GLY A 112 -2.65 16.76 -14.58
C GLY A 112 -4.13 16.94 -14.90
N GLY A 113 -4.86 15.86 -15.22
CA GLY A 113 -6.31 15.86 -15.33
C GLY A 113 -6.98 15.59 -14.00
N GLU A 114 -8.16 16.17 -13.76
CA GLU A 114 -9.04 15.77 -12.66
C GLU A 114 -9.78 14.48 -13.02
N LEU A 115 -10.06 13.65 -12.00
CA LEU A 115 -10.83 12.40 -12.19
C LEU A 115 -12.23 12.65 -12.78
N SER A 116 -12.78 13.83 -12.55
CA SER A 116 -14.07 14.28 -13.10
C SER A 116 -14.01 14.83 -14.51
N ASP A 117 -12.82 15.10 -15.05
CA ASP A 117 -12.70 15.71 -16.40
C ASP A 117 -13.00 14.66 -17.48
N PRO A 118 -14.07 14.84 -18.28
CA PRO A 118 -14.42 13.90 -19.34
C PRO A 118 -13.39 13.90 -20.49
N ASN A 119 -12.49 14.86 -20.54
CA ASN A 119 -11.46 15.00 -21.59
C ASN A 119 -10.09 14.50 -21.12
N VAL A 120 -9.99 13.87 -19.97
CA VAL A 120 -8.74 13.33 -19.50
C VAL A 120 -8.16 12.32 -20.49
N GLY A 121 -6.86 12.39 -20.74
CA GLY A 121 -6.18 11.55 -21.73
C GLY A 121 -6.19 10.06 -21.33
N SER A 122 -6.41 9.17 -22.29
CA SER A 122 -6.52 7.72 -22.07
C SER A 122 -5.29 7.06 -21.42
N GLY A 123 -4.14 7.74 -21.39
CA GLY A 123 -2.93 7.26 -20.71
C GLY A 123 -2.78 7.76 -19.27
N ASP A 124 -3.75 8.50 -18.75
CA ASP A 124 -3.71 8.98 -17.38
C ASP A 124 -4.04 7.87 -16.39
N GLN A 125 -3.46 7.95 -15.22
CA GLN A 125 -3.73 7.10 -14.06
C GLN A 125 -3.84 7.99 -12.82
N PHE A 126 -4.80 7.68 -11.99
CA PHE A 126 -5.13 8.43 -10.79
C PHE A 126 -4.79 7.62 -9.54
N VAL A 127 -4.57 8.34 -8.46
CA VAL A 127 -4.47 7.81 -7.10
C VAL A 127 -5.47 8.55 -6.20
N PRO A 128 -6.79 8.41 -6.44
CA PRO A 128 -7.79 9.17 -5.70
C PRO A 128 -7.84 8.76 -4.24
N VAL A 129 -8.28 9.70 -3.40
CA VAL A 129 -8.76 9.46 -2.04
C VAL A 129 -10.27 9.54 -2.07
N LEU A 130 -10.97 8.48 -1.64
CA LEU A 130 -12.41 8.46 -1.49
C LEU A 130 -12.75 8.41 0.01
N TRP A 131 -13.87 8.99 0.42
CA TRP A 131 -14.33 8.96 1.81
C TRP A 131 -15.84 8.91 1.91
N LYS A 132 -16.38 8.26 2.97
CA LYS A 132 -17.81 8.24 3.24
C LYS A 132 -18.33 9.65 3.51
N THR A 133 -19.19 10.13 2.63
CA THR A 133 -19.77 11.50 2.69
C THR A 133 -20.61 11.70 3.94
N GLU A 134 -21.28 10.66 4.43
CA GLU A 134 -22.10 10.77 5.65
C GLU A 134 -21.24 10.98 6.90
N LYS A 135 -20.03 10.40 6.94
CA LYS A 135 -19.13 10.44 8.11
C LYS A 135 -18.20 11.65 8.11
N TYR A 136 -17.70 12.04 6.94
CA TYR A 136 -16.67 13.08 6.87
C TYR A 136 -17.09 14.30 6.06
N GLU A 137 -16.53 15.44 6.47
CA GLU A 137 -16.53 16.71 5.73
C GLU A 137 -15.11 16.98 5.21
N LEU A 138 -14.99 17.40 3.94
CA LEU A 138 -13.73 17.83 3.36
C LEU A 138 -13.36 19.23 3.89
N VAL A 139 -12.23 19.33 4.58
CA VAL A 139 -11.67 20.61 5.05
C VAL A 139 -10.74 21.21 3.99
N LYS A 140 -9.84 20.39 3.44
CA LYS A 140 -8.85 20.80 2.45
C LYS A 140 -8.42 19.62 1.62
N SER A 141 -8.00 19.87 0.39
CA SER A 141 -7.40 18.87 -0.50
C SER A 141 -6.27 19.47 -1.30
N GLY A 142 -5.43 18.60 -1.86
CA GLY A 142 -4.37 19.01 -2.75
C GLY A 142 -3.64 17.83 -3.34
N HIS A 143 -2.71 18.16 -4.23
CA HIS A 143 -1.87 17.19 -4.92
C HIS A 143 -0.48 17.77 -5.17
N PHE A 144 0.48 16.92 -5.47
CA PHE A 144 1.82 17.30 -5.92
C PHE A 144 2.47 16.15 -6.69
N TRP A 145 3.46 16.48 -7.51
CA TRP A 145 4.23 15.49 -8.28
C TRP A 145 5.47 15.05 -7.50
N LEU A 146 5.79 13.74 -7.58
CA LEU A 146 7.01 13.16 -7.00
C LEU A 146 8.22 13.48 -7.88
N SER A 147 8.75 14.69 -7.70
CA SER A 147 9.89 15.23 -8.45
C SER A 147 10.52 16.39 -7.68
N SER A 148 11.64 16.91 -8.20
CA SER A 148 12.27 18.13 -7.64
C SER A 148 11.46 19.42 -7.88
N THR A 149 10.44 19.36 -8.73
CA THR A 149 9.52 20.47 -9.02
C THR A 149 8.09 20.00 -8.77
N PRO A 150 7.69 19.77 -7.50
CA PRO A 150 6.45 19.07 -7.15
C PRO A 150 5.18 19.80 -7.57
N ASP A 151 5.26 21.09 -7.82
CA ASP A 151 4.13 21.93 -8.26
C ASP A 151 4.01 22.01 -9.81
N GLU A 152 4.96 21.41 -10.54
CA GLU A 152 4.92 21.36 -12.01
C GLU A 152 4.22 20.10 -12.49
N VAL A 153 3.16 20.29 -13.29
CA VAL A 153 2.39 19.19 -13.87
C VAL A 153 3.27 18.28 -14.71
N LYS A 154 3.16 16.96 -14.50
CA LYS A 154 3.93 15.91 -15.19
C LYS A 154 5.43 15.93 -14.90
N SER A 155 5.87 16.63 -13.89
CA SER A 155 7.28 16.59 -13.52
C SER A 155 7.67 15.19 -13.01
N ALA A 156 8.89 14.76 -13.36
CA ALA A 156 9.40 13.42 -13.06
C ALA A 156 10.91 13.41 -12.77
N ALA A 157 11.59 14.54 -12.93
CA ALA A 157 13.03 14.65 -12.80
C ALA A 157 13.44 15.06 -11.37
N TRP A 158 14.59 14.55 -10.92
CA TRP A 158 15.19 14.88 -9.65
C TRP A 158 16.52 15.63 -9.81
N VAL A 159 16.89 16.43 -8.82
CA VAL A 159 18.12 17.27 -8.86
C VAL A 159 19.41 16.45 -8.96
N ASP A 160 19.38 15.21 -8.50
CA ASP A 160 20.50 14.25 -8.61
C ASP A 160 20.65 13.62 -10.00
N GLY A 161 19.77 13.99 -10.95
CA GLY A 161 19.79 13.54 -12.34
C GLY A 161 19.02 12.26 -12.61
N VAL A 162 18.42 11.62 -11.60
CA VAL A 162 17.52 10.50 -11.84
C VAL A 162 16.15 10.99 -12.34
N ILE A 163 15.47 10.14 -13.10
CA ILE A 163 14.16 10.47 -13.68
C ILE A 163 13.24 9.28 -13.39
N SER A 164 12.06 9.57 -12.85
CA SER A 164 11.01 8.56 -12.68
C SER A 164 10.56 8.02 -14.03
N LYS A 165 10.31 6.70 -14.12
CA LYS A 165 9.81 6.07 -15.34
C LYS A 165 8.51 6.72 -15.83
N TYR A 166 7.65 7.10 -14.89
CA TYR A 166 6.41 7.84 -15.15
C TYR A 166 6.30 9.03 -14.20
N PRO A 167 5.69 10.14 -14.61
CA PRO A 167 5.23 11.14 -13.65
C PRO A 167 4.34 10.46 -12.59
N ARG A 168 4.52 10.81 -11.33
CA ARG A 168 3.71 10.29 -10.22
C ARG A 168 3.09 11.45 -9.47
N CYS A 169 1.77 11.44 -9.33
CA CYS A 169 1.01 12.46 -8.63
C CYS A 169 0.48 11.86 -7.33
N VAL A 170 0.72 12.55 -6.22
CA VAL A 170 0.17 12.23 -4.90
C VAL A 170 -1.09 13.04 -4.69
N ASN A 171 -2.14 12.44 -4.11
CA ASN A 171 -3.35 13.16 -3.72
C ASN A 171 -3.56 13.06 -2.20
N TRP A 172 -4.02 14.13 -1.60
CA TRP A 172 -4.28 14.18 -0.17
C TRP A 172 -5.52 15.01 0.16
N VAL A 173 -6.14 14.68 1.28
CA VAL A 173 -7.29 15.39 1.85
C VAL A 173 -7.09 15.59 3.36
N ILE A 174 -7.66 16.66 3.89
CA ILE A 174 -7.92 16.82 5.32
C ILE A 174 -9.42 16.60 5.51
N LEU A 175 -9.77 15.60 6.29
CA LEU A 175 -11.13 15.20 6.59
C LEU A 175 -11.46 15.51 8.03
N LYS A 176 -12.68 16.00 8.27
CA LYS A 176 -13.23 16.23 9.59
C LYS A 176 -14.34 15.23 9.86
N ASP A 177 -14.23 14.48 10.93
CA ASP A 177 -15.31 13.63 11.42
C ASP A 177 -16.48 14.48 11.89
N LYS A 178 -17.68 14.22 11.37
CA LYS A 178 -18.88 15.01 11.65
C LYS A 178 -19.44 14.78 13.05
N GLU A 179 -19.15 13.63 13.65
CA GLU A 179 -19.61 13.26 14.99
C GLU A 179 -18.67 13.83 16.06
N THR A 180 -17.38 13.57 15.94
CA THR A 180 -16.37 13.94 16.96
C THR A 180 -15.74 15.32 16.72
N SER A 181 -15.81 15.83 15.49
CA SER A 181 -15.09 17.02 15.00
C SER A 181 -13.56 16.83 14.90
N GLY A 182 -13.03 15.63 15.13
CA GLY A 182 -11.64 15.30 14.91
C GLY A 182 -11.25 15.45 13.44
N GLU A 183 -10.06 15.99 13.19
CA GLU A 183 -9.51 16.16 11.83
C GLU A 183 -8.29 15.27 11.64
N PHE A 184 -8.14 14.69 10.44
CA PHE A 184 -6.95 13.95 10.05
C PHE A 184 -6.62 14.13 8.57
N VAL A 185 -5.37 13.84 8.22
CA VAL A 185 -4.90 13.82 6.83
C VAL A 185 -4.98 12.38 6.31
N ALA A 186 -5.58 12.20 5.13
CA ALA A 186 -5.44 10.99 4.34
C ALA A 186 -4.69 11.31 3.05
N MET A 187 -3.61 10.56 2.77
CA MET A 187 -2.77 10.72 1.60
C MET A 187 -2.64 9.41 0.84
N ASN A 188 -2.75 9.47 -0.49
CA ASN A 188 -2.59 8.34 -1.39
C ASN A 188 -1.40 8.56 -2.30
N ILE A 189 -0.51 7.58 -2.37
CA ILE A 189 0.74 7.63 -3.12
C ILE A 189 0.92 6.39 -3.99
N HIS A 190 1.59 6.56 -5.14
CA HIS A 190 2.08 5.45 -5.96
C HIS A 190 3.45 5.84 -6.52
N THR A 191 4.50 5.18 -6.06
CA THR A 191 5.89 5.56 -6.39
C THR A 191 6.43 4.88 -7.66
N ASP A 192 7.70 5.04 -7.95
CA ASP A 192 8.36 4.47 -9.12
C ASP A 192 8.64 2.97 -8.97
N PRO A 193 8.26 2.11 -9.93
CA PRO A 193 8.45 0.67 -9.82
C PRO A 193 9.89 0.21 -10.08
N GLU A 194 10.75 1.01 -10.73
CA GLU A 194 12.04 0.53 -11.23
C GLU A 194 13.23 1.04 -10.41
N SER A 195 13.20 2.29 -9.94
CA SER A 195 14.38 2.93 -9.35
C SER A 195 14.24 3.12 -7.84
N GLU A 196 15.05 2.41 -7.06
CA GLU A 196 15.12 2.60 -5.60
C GLU A 196 15.52 4.04 -5.23
N GLN A 197 16.43 4.67 -6.00
CA GLN A 197 16.81 6.06 -5.75
C GLN A 197 15.63 7.02 -5.95
N VAL A 198 14.82 6.83 -7.00
CA VAL A 198 13.59 7.62 -7.21
C VAL A 198 12.59 7.37 -6.09
N ARG A 199 12.40 6.14 -5.64
CA ARG A 199 11.53 5.82 -4.50
C ARG A 199 12.00 6.50 -3.22
N THR A 200 13.30 6.43 -2.93
CA THR A 200 13.90 7.08 -1.75
C THR A 200 13.68 8.59 -1.77
N ASN A 201 13.93 9.26 -2.92
CA ASN A 201 13.66 10.67 -3.10
C ASN A 201 12.16 11.00 -2.94
N SER A 202 11.29 10.14 -3.47
CA SER A 202 9.85 10.28 -3.36
C SER A 202 9.37 10.17 -1.91
N CYS A 203 9.91 9.23 -1.14
CA CYS A 203 9.63 9.07 0.28
C CYS A 203 10.04 10.31 1.09
N ALA A 204 11.25 10.82 0.84
CA ALA A 204 11.73 12.03 1.51
C ALA A 204 10.84 13.26 1.21
N LEU A 205 10.45 13.44 -0.05
CA LEU A 205 9.53 14.51 -0.43
C LEU A 205 8.14 14.33 0.19
N ALA A 206 7.61 13.10 0.20
CA ALA A 206 6.29 12.83 0.81
C ALA A 206 6.29 13.18 2.30
N VAL A 207 7.33 12.80 3.04
CA VAL A 207 7.51 13.16 4.46
C VAL A 207 7.57 14.67 4.63
N GLU A 208 8.40 15.39 3.85
CA GLU A 208 8.50 16.85 3.90
C GLU A 208 7.15 17.54 3.66
N LYS A 209 6.41 17.07 2.65
CA LYS A 209 5.07 17.62 2.34
C LYS A 209 4.07 17.30 3.44
N LEU A 210 4.08 16.08 4.01
CA LEU A 210 3.19 15.69 5.12
C LEU A 210 3.35 16.59 6.34
N GLU A 211 4.57 16.95 6.73
CA GLU A 211 4.82 17.86 7.85
C GLU A 211 4.11 19.21 7.65
N GLY A 212 4.22 19.77 6.44
CA GLY A 212 3.57 21.04 6.08
C GLY A 212 2.04 20.95 5.92
N ILE A 213 1.51 19.78 5.50
CA ILE A 213 0.08 19.56 5.29
C ILE A 213 -0.62 19.25 6.62
N ALA A 214 0.00 18.41 7.45
CA ALA A 214 -0.61 17.92 8.69
C ALA A 214 -0.80 19.00 9.74
N GLU A 215 0.15 19.90 9.92
CA GLU A 215 0.10 20.95 10.96
C GLU A 215 -0.24 20.37 12.34
N GLY A 216 0.30 19.18 12.66
CA GLY A 216 0.06 18.46 13.92
C GLY A 216 -1.17 17.56 13.95
N ARG A 217 -1.97 17.51 12.89
CA ARG A 217 -3.09 16.58 12.75
C ARG A 217 -2.59 15.13 12.64
N PRO A 218 -3.38 14.16 13.09
CA PRO A 218 -3.19 12.75 12.76
C PRO A 218 -3.07 12.53 11.23
N VAL A 219 -2.20 11.61 10.82
CA VAL A 219 -1.93 11.31 9.42
C VAL A 219 -2.04 9.83 9.16
N VAL A 220 -2.76 9.46 8.12
CA VAL A 220 -2.65 8.16 7.46
C VAL A 220 -2.19 8.37 6.02
N VAL A 221 -1.14 7.66 5.63
CA VAL A 221 -0.68 7.64 4.24
C VAL A 221 -0.56 6.20 3.78
N GLY A 222 -1.30 5.87 2.71
CA GLY A 222 -1.26 4.54 2.11
C GLY A 222 -0.98 4.62 0.63
N GLY A 223 -0.56 3.51 0.05
CA GLY A 223 -0.32 3.43 -1.38
C GLY A 223 0.51 2.25 -1.79
N ASP A 224 0.66 2.13 -3.09
CA ASP A 224 1.67 1.30 -3.71
C ASP A 224 3.01 2.07 -3.73
N TRP A 225 3.83 1.77 -2.75
CA TRP A 225 5.13 2.39 -2.61
C TRP A 225 6.20 1.72 -3.48
N ASN A 226 5.87 0.61 -4.13
CA ASN A 226 6.80 -0.19 -4.93
C ASN A 226 8.11 -0.50 -4.19
N MET A 227 8.08 -0.54 -2.86
CA MET A 227 9.25 -0.75 -2.03
C MET A 227 9.01 -1.86 -1.01
N GLY A 228 10.03 -2.67 -0.79
CA GLY A 228 9.99 -3.67 0.25
C GLY A 228 10.50 -3.15 1.59
N LEU A 229 10.45 -4.03 2.59
CA LEU A 229 10.79 -3.71 3.99
C LEU A 229 12.26 -3.34 4.20
N THR A 230 13.14 -3.70 3.26
CA THR A 230 14.58 -3.43 3.32
C THR A 230 15.03 -2.27 2.45
N ASP A 231 14.12 -1.66 1.68
CA ASP A 231 14.42 -0.50 0.83
C ASP A 231 14.74 0.73 1.69
N THR A 232 15.64 1.55 1.20
CA THR A 232 16.03 2.80 1.88
C THR A 232 14.83 3.73 2.10
N GLY A 233 13.91 3.79 1.14
CA GLY A 233 12.68 4.59 1.23
C GLY A 233 11.80 4.21 2.42
N TYR A 234 11.68 2.91 2.74
CA TYR A 234 10.94 2.42 3.91
C TYR A 234 11.52 2.98 5.22
N ALA A 235 12.86 2.93 5.35
CA ALA A 235 13.53 3.50 6.51
C ALA A 235 13.35 5.02 6.60
N VAL A 236 13.35 5.74 5.46
CA VAL A 236 13.09 7.19 5.42
C VAL A 236 11.73 7.51 6.03
N VAL A 237 10.67 6.81 5.63
CA VAL A 237 9.31 7.06 6.14
C VAL A 237 9.20 6.71 7.63
N THR A 238 9.62 5.48 7.99
CA THR A 238 9.44 4.96 9.36
C THR A 238 10.28 5.70 10.41
N GLN A 239 11.46 6.21 10.05
CA GLN A 239 12.32 6.99 10.94
C GLN A 239 11.92 8.46 11.03
N SER A 240 11.02 8.92 10.19
CA SER A 240 10.51 10.31 10.19
C SER A 240 9.19 10.46 10.96
N GLY A 241 8.85 9.52 11.85
CA GLY A 241 7.65 9.62 12.69
C GLY A 241 6.37 9.08 12.04
N TYR A 242 6.51 8.30 10.97
CA TYR A 242 5.39 7.60 10.32
C TYR A 242 5.61 6.07 10.38
N PRO A 243 5.37 5.44 11.52
CA PRO A 243 5.50 3.99 11.67
C PRO A 243 4.54 3.24 10.74
N ASP A 244 4.98 2.04 10.29
CA ASP A 244 4.16 1.11 9.53
C ASP A 244 3.05 0.54 10.42
N VAL A 245 1.80 0.68 9.96
CA VAL A 245 0.60 0.17 10.64
C VAL A 245 0.69 -1.34 10.87
N ARG A 246 1.27 -2.09 9.94
CA ARG A 246 1.51 -3.52 10.05
C ARG A 246 2.33 -3.91 11.30
N ILE A 247 3.24 -3.04 11.74
CA ILE A 247 4.09 -3.26 12.92
C ILE A 247 3.43 -2.77 14.21
N LYS A 248 2.50 -1.83 14.10
CA LYS A 248 1.88 -1.14 15.24
C LYS A 248 0.50 -1.66 15.61
N ALA A 249 -0.18 -2.34 14.69
CA ALA A 249 -1.52 -2.84 14.96
C ALA A 249 -1.50 -3.94 16.04
N GLU A 250 -2.52 -3.90 16.90
CA GLU A 250 -2.74 -4.92 17.93
C GLU A 250 -3.02 -6.29 17.29
N HIS A 251 -3.79 -6.28 16.20
CA HIS A 251 -4.11 -7.46 15.40
C HIS A 251 -3.56 -7.30 14.00
N THR A 252 -2.62 -8.15 13.61
CA THR A 252 -1.98 -8.11 12.31
C THR A 252 -2.06 -9.47 11.64
N GLU A 253 -2.64 -9.52 10.44
CA GLU A 253 -2.45 -10.63 9.52
C GLU A 253 -1.25 -10.33 8.61
N TYR A 254 -0.21 -11.16 8.74
CA TYR A 254 1.02 -10.99 8.00
C TYR A 254 0.91 -11.60 6.61
N GLY A 255 1.32 -10.83 5.62
CA GLY A 255 1.41 -11.27 4.24
C GLY A 255 1.96 -10.15 3.35
N GLY A 256 2.43 -10.49 2.17
CA GLY A 256 2.69 -9.50 1.15
C GLY A 256 1.42 -9.20 0.38
N SER A 257 1.25 -7.96 -0.06
CA SER A 257 0.11 -7.50 -0.84
C SER A 257 0.25 -7.79 -2.33
N PHE A 258 1.46 -7.71 -2.89
CA PHE A 258 1.70 -8.02 -4.31
C PHE A 258 1.62 -9.54 -4.54
N ASN A 259 0.56 -9.99 -5.20
CA ASN A 259 0.29 -11.40 -5.49
C ASN A 259 0.73 -11.85 -6.90
N ALA A 260 1.04 -10.89 -7.80
CA ALA A 260 1.47 -11.14 -9.18
C ALA A 260 0.55 -12.13 -9.93
N TRP A 261 -0.77 -11.98 -9.77
CA TRP A 261 -1.80 -12.88 -10.33
C TRP A 261 -1.69 -14.34 -9.86
N GLY A 262 -1.21 -14.55 -8.64
CA GLY A 262 -1.01 -15.87 -8.05
C GLY A 262 0.37 -16.49 -8.33
N ASP A 263 1.24 -15.83 -9.07
CA ASP A 263 2.65 -16.22 -9.29
C ASP A 263 3.58 -15.50 -8.30
N ARG A 264 3.21 -15.56 -7.04
CA ARG A 264 3.86 -14.83 -5.96
C ARG A 264 5.25 -15.37 -5.67
N ALA A 265 6.27 -14.53 -5.73
CA ALA A 265 7.56 -14.76 -5.10
C ALA A 265 7.49 -14.28 -3.64
N ASP A 266 7.91 -15.13 -2.69
CA ASP A 266 8.13 -14.74 -1.29
C ASP A 266 9.42 -13.93 -1.18
N ASP A 267 9.42 -12.72 -1.74
CA ASP A 267 10.55 -11.82 -1.68
C ASP A 267 10.14 -10.46 -1.07
N ASN A 268 11.12 -9.57 -0.96
CA ASN A 268 10.92 -8.22 -0.42
C ASN A 268 9.85 -7.42 -1.20
N PHE A 269 9.65 -7.70 -2.50
CA PHE A 269 8.66 -7.05 -3.35
C PHE A 269 7.21 -7.45 -3.04
N ALA A 270 6.99 -8.60 -2.40
CA ALA A 270 5.66 -8.98 -1.95
C ALA A 270 5.03 -7.93 -1.01
N TYR A 271 5.84 -7.05 -0.41
CA TYR A 271 5.43 -5.97 0.48
C TYR A 271 5.45 -4.60 -0.22
N GLY A 272 5.06 -4.51 -1.47
CA GLY A 272 5.08 -3.26 -2.26
C GLY A 272 4.14 -2.18 -1.75
N ASP A 273 3.04 -2.57 -1.13
CA ASP A 273 2.03 -1.65 -0.57
C ASP A 273 2.24 -1.47 0.94
N HIS A 274 2.04 -0.24 1.42
CA HIS A 274 2.13 0.07 2.85
C HIS A 274 1.05 1.07 3.27
N ILE A 275 0.63 0.96 4.54
CA ILE A 275 -0.09 2.00 5.25
C ILE A 275 0.81 2.47 6.40
N PHE A 276 1.16 3.75 6.40
CA PHE A 276 1.86 4.39 7.49
C PHE A 276 0.92 5.35 8.23
N MET A 277 1.16 5.57 9.51
CA MET A 277 0.40 6.51 10.32
C MET A 277 1.34 7.40 11.14
N SER A 278 0.88 8.55 11.59
CA SER A 278 1.63 9.38 12.54
C SER A 278 1.59 8.78 13.95
N GLU A 279 2.59 9.13 14.77
CA GLU A 279 2.74 8.59 16.14
C GLU A 279 1.60 8.97 17.10
N ASN A 280 0.79 9.99 16.76
CA ASN A 280 -0.39 10.39 17.53
C ASN A 280 -1.65 9.61 17.15
N MET A 281 -1.52 8.51 16.42
CA MET A 281 -2.57 7.54 16.13
C MET A 281 -2.26 6.19 16.78
N ALA A 282 -3.28 5.37 16.95
CA ALA A 282 -3.14 3.96 17.34
C ALA A 282 -3.79 3.05 16.29
N ALA A 283 -3.21 1.88 16.09
CA ALA A 283 -3.70 0.88 15.14
C ALA A 283 -4.27 -0.33 15.88
N GLU A 284 -5.54 -0.66 15.60
CA GLU A 284 -6.21 -1.85 16.12
C GLU A 284 -6.01 -3.05 15.20
N VAL A 285 -6.23 -2.84 13.92
CA VAL A 285 -6.21 -3.91 12.91
C VAL A 285 -5.32 -3.52 11.73
N TYR A 286 -4.57 -4.47 11.23
CA TYR A 286 -3.96 -4.48 9.91
C TYR A 286 -4.18 -5.84 9.27
N ASP A 287 -4.71 -5.87 8.07
CA ASP A 287 -5.06 -7.07 7.35
C ASP A 287 -4.67 -6.97 5.87
N VAL A 288 -4.19 -8.07 5.30
CA VAL A 288 -4.02 -8.25 3.86
C VAL A 288 -5.23 -9.03 3.36
N VAL A 289 -6.19 -8.30 2.80
CA VAL A 289 -7.49 -8.87 2.41
C VAL A 289 -7.34 -9.79 1.22
N ASP A 290 -7.92 -10.98 1.31
CA ASP A 290 -7.98 -11.91 0.18
C ASP A 290 -8.84 -11.35 -0.95
N ASP A 291 -8.26 -11.26 -2.16
CA ASP A 291 -8.88 -10.78 -3.38
C ASP A 291 -9.22 -11.91 -4.36
N TYR A 292 -9.34 -13.15 -3.86
CA TYR A 292 -9.55 -14.34 -4.66
C TYR A 292 -11.04 -14.61 -4.92
N TYR A 293 -11.47 -14.43 -6.17
CA TYR A 293 -12.86 -14.61 -6.61
C TYR A 293 -12.93 -15.66 -7.73
N ASP A 294 -13.82 -16.62 -7.61
CA ASP A 294 -14.05 -17.67 -8.61
C ASP A 294 -12.79 -18.40 -9.09
N GLY A 295 -11.80 -18.52 -8.20
CA GLY A 295 -10.57 -19.24 -8.50
C GLY A 295 -9.45 -18.39 -9.11
N VAL A 296 -9.60 -17.07 -9.14
CA VAL A 296 -8.59 -16.13 -9.65
C VAL A 296 -8.47 -14.88 -8.78
N HIS A 297 -7.30 -14.27 -8.76
CA HIS A 297 -7.14 -12.93 -8.21
C HIS A 297 -7.82 -11.88 -9.11
N ILE A 298 -8.40 -10.86 -8.50
CA ILE A 298 -9.07 -9.77 -9.22
C ILE A 298 -8.18 -8.55 -9.45
N SER A 299 -7.00 -8.52 -8.84
CA SER A 299 -5.88 -7.61 -9.10
C SER A 299 -4.57 -8.38 -8.93
N ASP A 300 -3.44 -7.84 -9.38
CA ASP A 300 -2.10 -8.33 -9.05
C ASP A 300 -1.63 -7.92 -7.66
N HIS A 301 -2.45 -7.16 -6.94
CA HIS A 301 -2.28 -6.80 -5.54
C HIS A 301 -3.50 -7.23 -4.71
N CYS A 302 -3.26 -7.64 -3.46
CA CYS A 302 -4.28 -7.77 -2.43
C CYS A 302 -4.46 -6.44 -1.70
N PRO A 303 -5.68 -6.02 -1.36
CA PRO A 303 -5.89 -4.79 -0.60
C PRO A 303 -5.32 -4.89 0.82
N LEU A 304 -4.85 -3.76 1.34
CA LEU A 304 -4.54 -3.59 2.75
C LEU A 304 -5.71 -2.93 3.46
N TYR A 305 -6.12 -3.49 4.59
CA TYR A 305 -7.16 -2.93 5.44
C TYR A 305 -6.62 -2.57 6.81
N ALA A 306 -6.99 -1.41 7.31
CA ALA A 306 -6.57 -0.97 8.64
C ALA A 306 -7.70 -0.30 9.40
N VAL A 307 -7.70 -0.46 10.74
CA VAL A 307 -8.54 0.28 11.68
C VAL A 307 -7.63 1.10 12.57
N LEU A 308 -7.75 2.42 12.47
CA LEU A 308 -6.92 3.40 13.16
C LEU A 308 -7.75 4.30 14.06
N TYR A 309 -7.17 4.69 15.20
CA TYR A 309 -7.76 5.62 16.17
C TYR A 309 -6.96 6.91 16.24
N TYR A 310 -7.66 8.05 16.41
CA TYR A 310 -7.05 9.38 16.45
C TYR A 310 -7.83 10.38 17.27
#